data_8f0e465fb3bafa5dc9ba45840cd66cdc
#
_entry.id   8f0e465fb3bafa5dc9ba45840cd66cdc
#
_cell.length_a   1.000
_cell.length_b   1.000
_cell.length_c   1.000
_cell.angle_alpha   90.00
_cell.angle_beta   90.00
_cell.angle_gamma   90.00
#
_symmetry.space_group_name_H-M   'P 1'
#
loop_
_entity.id
_entity.type
_entity.pdbx_description
1 polymer ?
#
loop_
_entity_poly.entity_id
_entity_poly.type
_entity_poly.pdbx_seq_one_letter_code
_entity_poly.pdbx_strand_id
1 'polypeptide(L)'
;MPVNKYYSITELTREFGVSTRTLRFYEDEGLIHPERRGRTRLFRQADRRLIQEILRGRRIGFTIAEIREIITVYKEPPGELGQLKLLMKRVDEKREDLRQKRKDIDDTLAELDNIEESCLGRLAEIGVGT
;
A
#
# COMPACT_ATOMS: atom_id res chain seq x y z
N MET A 1 26.53 14.37 18.05
CA MET A 1 26.71 14.81 16.67
C MET A 1 26.00 13.84 15.73
N PRO A 2 25.03 14.33 14.98
CA PRO A 2 24.43 13.46 13.97
C PRO A 2 25.48 13.19 12.91
N VAL A 3 25.77 11.93 12.71
CA VAL A 3 26.59 11.49 11.60
C VAL A 3 25.67 11.37 10.39
N ASN A 4 26.02 12.06 9.30
CA ASN A 4 25.29 11.91 8.05
C ASN A 4 25.52 10.50 7.55
N LYS A 5 24.57 9.63 7.83
CA LYS A 5 24.61 8.27 7.36
C LYS A 5 23.88 8.18 6.02
N TYR A 6 24.56 7.59 5.05
CA TYR A 6 23.98 7.29 3.77
C TYR A 6 23.77 5.79 3.64
N TYR A 7 22.72 5.43 2.91
CA TYR A 7 22.41 4.04 2.59
C TYR A 7 22.56 3.82 1.10
N SER A 8 23.10 2.67 0.72
CA SER A 8 23.13 2.26 -0.67
C SER A 8 21.77 1.69 -1.06
N ILE A 9 21.50 1.62 -2.37
CA ILE A 9 20.28 0.98 -2.86
C ILE A 9 20.24 -0.50 -2.44
N THR A 10 21.39 -1.16 -2.43
CA THR A 10 21.49 -2.57 -2.01
C THR A 10 21.12 -2.76 -0.55
N GLU A 11 21.60 -1.86 0.33
CA GLU A 11 21.25 -1.93 1.75
C GLU A 11 19.75 -1.78 1.97
N LEU A 12 19.12 -0.82 1.28
CA LEU A 12 17.69 -0.57 1.43
C LEU A 12 16.83 -1.68 0.84
N THR A 13 17.24 -2.26 -0.29
CA THR A 13 16.51 -3.39 -0.86
C THR A 13 16.55 -4.60 0.07
N ARG A 14 17.67 -4.84 0.74
CA ARG A 14 17.78 -5.92 1.73
C ARG A 14 16.92 -5.63 2.95
N GLU A 15 16.97 -4.41 3.46
CA GLU A 15 16.22 -4.02 4.65
C GLU A 15 14.71 -4.18 4.44
N PHE A 16 14.21 -3.70 3.30
CA PHE A 16 12.77 -3.67 3.03
C PHE A 16 12.24 -4.86 2.25
N GLY A 17 13.14 -5.74 1.80
CA GLY A 17 12.72 -6.92 1.04
C GLY A 17 12.11 -6.60 -0.31
N VAL A 18 12.60 -5.55 -0.97
CA VAL A 18 12.15 -5.12 -2.29
C VAL A 18 13.29 -5.13 -3.29
N SER A 19 12.96 -5.10 -4.58
CA SER A 19 13.97 -5.07 -5.64
C SER A 19 14.53 -3.66 -5.85
N THR A 20 15.72 -3.57 -6.44
CA THR A 20 16.27 -2.29 -6.88
C THR A 20 15.36 -1.62 -7.89
N ARG A 21 14.68 -2.41 -8.72
CA ARG A 21 13.72 -1.93 -9.70
C ARG A 21 12.58 -1.17 -9.01
N THR A 22 12.10 -1.66 -7.87
CA THR A 22 11.04 -1.01 -7.10
C THR A 22 11.48 0.37 -6.64
N LEU A 23 12.68 0.49 -6.06
CA LEU A 23 13.18 1.77 -5.57
C LEU A 23 13.46 2.74 -6.72
N ARG A 24 13.98 2.25 -7.84
CA ARG A 24 14.18 3.07 -9.05
C ARG A 24 12.84 3.56 -9.59
N PHE A 25 11.82 2.74 -9.55
CA PHE A 25 10.48 3.12 -9.95
C PHE A 25 9.96 4.27 -9.09
N TYR A 26 10.14 4.21 -7.77
CA TYR A 26 9.73 5.29 -6.88
C TYR A 26 10.48 6.60 -7.17
N GLU A 27 11.74 6.51 -7.53
CA GLU A 27 12.51 7.68 -7.94
C GLU A 27 11.96 8.25 -9.25
N ASP A 28 11.71 7.38 -10.22
CA ASP A 28 11.17 7.79 -11.53
C ASP A 28 9.80 8.43 -11.40
N GLU A 29 8.99 7.98 -10.43
CA GLU A 29 7.69 8.55 -10.16
C GLU A 29 7.76 9.83 -9.32
N GLY A 30 8.95 10.28 -8.96
CA GLY A 30 9.14 11.51 -8.21
C GLY A 30 8.82 11.41 -6.73
N LEU A 31 8.73 10.19 -6.19
CA LEU A 31 8.42 9.99 -4.77
C LEU A 31 9.65 10.15 -3.89
N ILE A 32 10.81 9.78 -4.39
CA ILE A 32 12.08 9.86 -3.66
C ILE A 32 13.13 10.52 -4.54
N HIS A 33 14.08 11.18 -3.91
CA HIS A 33 15.13 11.93 -4.60
C HIS A 33 16.48 11.67 -3.94
N PRO A 34 17.08 10.47 -4.16
CA PRO A 34 18.39 10.18 -3.58
C PRO A 34 19.45 11.10 -4.15
N GLU A 35 20.46 11.40 -3.33
CA GLU A 35 21.62 12.14 -3.78
C GLU A 35 22.44 11.27 -4.73
N ARG A 36 23.03 11.89 -5.76
CA ARG A 36 23.89 11.21 -6.72
C ARG A 36 25.34 11.61 -6.54
N ARG A 37 26.22 10.62 -6.45
CA ARG A 37 27.67 10.81 -6.56
C ARG A 37 28.14 9.97 -7.74
N GLY A 38 28.33 10.64 -8.87
CA GLY A 38 28.58 9.94 -10.12
C GLY A 38 27.40 9.07 -10.49
N ARG A 39 27.62 7.75 -10.60
CA ARG A 39 26.57 6.78 -10.92
C ARG A 39 25.93 6.19 -9.67
N THR A 40 26.43 6.53 -8.49
CA THR A 40 26.00 5.95 -7.24
C THR A 40 24.85 6.76 -6.64
N ARG A 41 23.79 6.08 -6.23
CA ARG A 41 22.70 6.66 -5.47
C ARG A 41 23.02 6.57 -3.98
N LEU A 42 22.88 7.70 -3.29
CA LEU A 42 23.06 7.76 -1.84
C LEU A 42 21.75 8.18 -1.22
N PHE A 43 21.18 7.29 -0.42
CA PHE A 43 19.91 7.55 0.26
C PHE A 43 20.19 8.07 1.66
N ARG A 44 19.49 9.13 2.05
CA ARG A 44 19.60 9.71 3.38
C ARG A 44 18.63 9.02 4.33
N GLN A 45 18.75 9.32 5.62
CA GLN A 45 17.83 8.82 6.63
C GLN A 45 16.38 9.25 6.31
N ALA A 46 16.19 10.48 5.82
CA ALA A 46 14.87 10.95 5.40
C ALA A 46 14.31 10.13 4.25
N ASP A 47 15.16 9.77 3.29
CA ASP A 47 14.75 8.92 2.16
C ASP A 47 14.35 7.53 2.63
N ARG A 48 15.11 6.98 3.56
CA ARG A 48 14.81 5.66 4.13
C ARG A 48 13.44 5.66 4.83
N ARG A 49 13.16 6.68 5.63
CA ARG A 49 11.86 6.81 6.31
C ARG A 49 10.73 6.97 5.30
N LEU A 50 10.95 7.75 4.26
CA LEU A 50 9.95 7.96 3.21
C LEU A 50 9.65 6.66 2.46
N ILE A 51 10.68 5.89 2.12
CA ILE A 51 10.51 4.57 1.49
C ILE A 51 9.66 3.67 2.40
N GLN A 52 9.96 3.66 3.70
CA GLN A 52 9.19 2.88 4.67
C GLN A 52 7.70 3.25 4.64
N GLU A 53 7.39 4.55 4.61
CA GLU A 53 6.01 5.05 4.53
C GLU A 53 5.34 4.70 3.20
N ILE A 54 6.07 4.81 2.10
CA ILE A 54 5.56 4.44 0.78
C ILE A 54 5.18 2.96 0.74
N LEU A 55 6.08 2.09 1.21
CA LEU A 55 5.84 0.65 1.23
C LEU A 55 4.66 0.30 2.13
N ARG A 56 4.53 0.96 3.28
CA ARG A 56 3.39 0.78 4.17
C ARG A 56 2.08 1.17 3.49
N GLY A 57 2.07 2.32 2.83
CA GLY A 57 0.89 2.77 2.09
C GLY A 57 0.50 1.82 0.97
N ARG A 58 1.49 1.35 0.22
CA ARG A 58 1.25 0.37 -0.86
C ARG A 58 0.66 -0.93 -0.33
N ARG A 59 1.14 -1.39 0.81
CA ARG A 59 0.67 -2.63 1.43
C ARG A 59 -0.81 -2.59 1.77
N ILE A 60 -1.29 -1.44 2.24
CA ILE A 60 -2.71 -1.28 2.61
C ILE A 60 -3.58 -0.80 1.44
N GLY A 61 -3.01 -0.66 0.25
CA GLY A 61 -3.78 -0.44 -0.97
C GLY A 61 -3.86 0.99 -1.47
N PHE A 62 -3.03 1.91 -0.96
CA PHE A 62 -2.91 3.23 -1.57
C PHE A 62 -2.20 3.12 -2.93
N THR A 63 -2.70 3.84 -3.91
CA THR A 63 -2.08 3.91 -5.23
C THR A 63 -0.85 4.82 -5.19
N ILE A 64 0.01 4.69 -6.18
CA ILE A 64 1.17 5.59 -6.33
C ILE A 64 0.69 7.04 -6.44
N ALA A 65 -0.39 7.29 -7.18
CA ALA A 65 -0.94 8.63 -7.32
C ALA A 65 -1.43 9.21 -5.98
N GLU A 66 -2.10 8.40 -5.17
CA GLU A 66 -2.55 8.81 -3.83
C GLU A 66 -1.37 9.12 -2.91
N ILE A 67 -0.34 8.28 -2.93
CA ILE A 67 0.88 8.48 -2.14
C ILE A 67 1.59 9.76 -2.58
N ARG A 68 1.71 9.98 -3.89
CA ARG A 68 2.33 11.19 -4.43
C ARG A 68 1.58 12.44 -3.97
N GLU A 69 0.27 12.42 -3.99
CA GLU A 69 -0.56 13.54 -3.54
C GLU A 69 -0.27 13.87 -2.07
N ILE A 70 -0.22 12.84 -1.21
CA ILE A 70 0.05 13.00 0.22
C ILE A 70 1.45 13.58 0.45
N ILE A 71 2.45 13.08 -0.27
CA ILE A 71 3.83 13.58 -0.16
C ILE A 71 3.92 15.02 -0.64
N THR A 72 3.27 15.33 -1.76
CA THR A 72 3.36 16.63 -2.39
C THR A 72 2.70 17.73 -1.56
N VAL A 73 1.57 17.44 -0.92
CA VAL A 73 0.82 18.44 -0.16
C VAL A 73 1.62 18.96 1.05
N TYR A 74 2.56 18.18 1.56
CA TYR A 74 3.43 18.60 2.66
C TYR A 74 4.28 19.82 2.29
N LYS A 75 4.64 19.96 1.01
CA LYS A 75 5.55 21.00 0.53
C LYS A 75 4.89 22.37 0.45
N GLU A 76 3.56 22.44 0.56
CA GLU A 76 2.81 23.67 0.46
C GLU A 76 2.15 24.00 1.80
N PRO A 77 1.98 25.32 2.13
CA PRO A 77 1.25 25.67 3.34
C PRO A 77 -0.17 25.11 3.29
N PRO A 78 -0.70 24.61 4.39
CA PRO A 78 -0.14 24.58 5.75
C PRO A 78 0.79 23.40 6.08
N GLY A 79 1.42 22.76 5.11
CA GLY A 79 2.43 21.75 5.34
C GLY A 79 1.91 20.49 6.03
N GLU A 80 2.43 20.18 7.20
CA GLU A 80 2.05 18.97 7.93
C GLU A 80 0.55 18.91 8.25
N LEU A 81 -0.05 20.02 8.61
CA LEU A 81 -1.49 20.06 8.90
C LEU A 81 -2.30 19.65 7.67
N GLY A 82 -1.94 20.18 6.51
CA GLY A 82 -2.60 19.81 5.25
C GLY A 82 -2.39 18.35 4.90
N GLN A 83 -1.17 17.85 5.11
CA GLN A 83 -0.83 16.45 4.86
C GLN A 83 -1.65 15.51 5.76
N LEU A 84 -1.73 15.81 7.05
CA LEU A 84 -2.50 14.97 7.99
C LEU A 84 -3.98 14.96 7.66
N LYS A 85 -4.55 16.11 7.31
CA LYS A 85 -5.96 16.20 6.91
C LYS A 85 -6.25 15.36 5.65
N LEU A 86 -5.38 15.46 4.66
CA LEU A 86 -5.52 14.67 3.43
C LEU A 86 -5.39 13.19 3.72
N LEU A 87 -4.39 12.81 4.53
CA LEU A 87 -4.16 11.42 4.90
C LEU A 87 -5.37 10.84 5.62
N MET A 88 -5.96 11.57 6.58
CA MET A 88 -7.16 11.13 7.28
C MET A 88 -8.32 10.92 6.33
N LYS A 89 -8.51 11.82 5.37
CA LYS A 89 -9.54 11.69 4.35
C LYS A 89 -9.34 10.41 3.52
N ARG A 90 -8.12 10.16 3.07
CA ARG A 90 -7.80 8.98 2.27
C ARG A 90 -7.97 7.69 3.08
N VAL A 91 -7.61 7.72 4.36
CA VAL A 91 -7.81 6.58 5.26
C VAL A 91 -9.30 6.25 5.39
N ASP A 92 -10.14 7.26 5.58
CA ASP A 92 -11.59 7.04 5.71
C ASP A 92 -12.20 6.48 4.41
N GLU A 93 -11.79 7.01 3.27
CA GLU A 93 -12.23 6.51 1.97
C GLU A 93 -11.83 5.03 1.77
N LYS A 94 -10.59 4.70 2.12
CA LYS A 94 -10.07 3.35 2.00
C LYS A 94 -10.79 2.38 2.95
N ARG A 95 -11.05 2.82 4.16
CA ARG A 95 -11.78 2.03 5.16
C ARG A 95 -13.19 1.71 4.69
N GLU A 96 -13.89 2.70 4.15
CA GLU A 96 -15.24 2.52 3.64
C GLU A 96 -15.27 1.56 2.45
N ASP A 97 -14.30 1.68 1.54
CA ASP A 97 -14.15 0.77 0.41
C ASP A 97 -13.93 -0.67 0.88
N LEU A 98 -13.09 -0.87 1.89
CA LEU A 98 -12.82 -2.19 2.45
C LEU A 98 -14.05 -2.77 3.17
N ARG A 99 -14.82 -1.93 3.86
CA ARG A 99 -16.08 -2.36 4.50
C ARG A 99 -17.08 -2.86 3.46
N GLN A 100 -17.19 -2.16 2.35
CA GLN A 100 -18.06 -2.57 1.26
C GLN A 100 -17.61 -3.90 0.65
N LYS A 101 -16.31 -4.06 0.43
CA LYS A 101 -15.74 -5.31 -0.08
C LYS A 101 -15.98 -6.47 0.88
N ARG A 102 -15.86 -6.23 2.17
CA ARG A 102 -16.15 -7.25 3.20
C ARG A 102 -17.61 -7.69 3.15
N LYS A 103 -18.52 -6.72 3.01
CA LYS A 103 -19.95 -7.02 2.87
C LYS A 103 -20.21 -7.86 1.61
N ASP A 104 -19.59 -7.49 0.50
CA ASP A 104 -19.74 -8.21 -0.75
C ASP A 104 -19.23 -9.66 -0.64
N ILE A 105 -18.12 -9.86 0.08
CA ILE A 105 -17.59 -11.18 0.34
C ILE A 105 -18.55 -11.98 1.20
N ASP A 106 -19.08 -11.39 2.27
CA ASP A 106 -20.04 -12.07 3.14
C ASP A 106 -21.31 -12.47 2.38
N ASP A 107 -21.81 -11.56 1.54
CA ASP A 107 -23.00 -11.84 0.72
C ASP A 107 -22.74 -12.99 -0.26
N THR A 108 -21.53 -13.02 -0.85
CA THR A 108 -21.15 -14.09 -1.79
C THR A 108 -21.03 -15.43 -1.09
N LEU A 109 -20.43 -15.45 0.10
CA LEU A 109 -20.33 -16.67 0.90
C LEU A 109 -21.71 -17.20 1.28
N ALA A 110 -22.64 -16.33 1.65
CA ALA A 110 -24.02 -16.71 1.97
C ALA A 110 -24.72 -17.30 0.74
N GLU A 111 -24.49 -16.74 -0.43
CA GLU A 111 -25.07 -17.25 -1.67
C GLU A 111 -24.54 -18.65 -2.01
N LEU A 112 -23.23 -18.86 -1.80
CA LEU A 112 -22.64 -20.18 -2.00
C LEU A 112 -23.22 -21.21 -1.04
N ASP A 113 -23.47 -20.84 0.21
CA ASP A 113 -24.13 -21.71 1.17
C ASP A 113 -25.54 -22.08 0.72
N ASN A 114 -26.27 -21.12 0.17
CA ASN A 114 -27.62 -21.35 -0.34
C ASN A 114 -27.60 -22.34 -1.52
N ILE A 115 -26.64 -22.19 -2.41
CA ILE A 115 -26.47 -23.10 -3.55
C ILE A 115 -26.16 -24.51 -3.06
N GLU A 116 -25.25 -24.63 -2.10
CA GLU A 116 -24.91 -25.93 -1.52
C GLU A 116 -26.12 -26.59 -0.88
N GLU A 117 -26.88 -25.85 -0.08
CA GLU A 117 -28.09 -26.38 0.55
C GLU A 117 -29.09 -26.86 -0.46
N SER A 118 -29.32 -26.10 -1.54
CA SER A 118 -30.21 -26.48 -2.61
C SER A 118 -29.75 -27.77 -3.28
N CYS A 119 -28.45 -27.90 -3.52
CA CYS A 119 -27.90 -29.13 -4.15
C CYS A 119 -28.02 -30.32 -3.22
N LEU A 120 -27.76 -30.18 -1.94
CA LEU A 120 -27.92 -31.25 -0.98
C LEU A 120 -29.36 -31.70 -0.87
N GLY A 121 -30.31 -30.77 -0.87
CA GLY A 121 -31.75 -31.09 -0.89
C GLY A 121 -32.14 -31.89 -2.14
N ARG A 122 -31.65 -31.47 -3.29
CA ARG A 122 -31.95 -32.14 -4.54
C ARG A 122 -31.35 -33.56 -4.59
N LEU A 123 -30.12 -33.70 -4.13
CA LEU A 123 -29.46 -34.99 -4.04
C LEU A 123 -30.25 -35.94 -3.15
N ALA A 124 -30.79 -35.48 -2.04
CA ALA A 124 -31.60 -36.28 -1.15
C ALA A 124 -32.92 -36.73 -1.87
N GLU A 125 -33.55 -35.82 -2.63
CA GLU A 125 -34.78 -36.11 -3.36
C GLU A 125 -34.59 -37.20 -4.41
N ILE A 126 -33.44 -37.19 -5.10
CA ILE A 126 -33.18 -38.22 -6.14
C ILE A 126 -32.57 -39.50 -5.57
N GLY A 127 -32.46 -39.58 -4.22
CA GLY A 127 -32.03 -40.80 -3.55
C GLY A 127 -30.54 -41.08 -3.59
N VAL A 128 -29.72 -40.08 -3.95
CA VAL A 128 -28.27 -40.19 -3.90
C VAL A 128 -27.84 -39.70 -2.52
N GLY A 129 -27.76 -40.60 -1.56
CA GLY A 129 -27.30 -40.27 -0.23
C GLY A 129 -25.81 -39.88 -0.20
N THR A 130 -25.43 -39.13 0.77
CA THR A 130 -24.02 -38.77 1.01
C THR A 130 -23.29 -39.86 1.77
#